data_8ea2940a84f9a334f43ce018d76203e8
#
_entry.id   8ea2940a84f9a334f43ce018d76203e8
#
_cell.length_a   1.000
_cell.length_b   1.000
_cell.length_c   1.000
_cell.angle_alpha   90.00
_cell.angle_beta   90.00
_cell.angle_gamma   90.00
#
_symmetry.space_group_name_H-M   'P 1'
#
loop_
_entity.id
_entity.type
_entity.pdbx_description
1 polymer ?
#
loop_
_entity_poly.entity_id
_entity_poly.type
_entity_poly.pdbx_seq_one_letter_code
_entity_poly.pdbx_strand_id
1 'polypeptide(L)'
;MSTAGWPALLATRLENEYVVLRPITPDDRDPLRAIALDPAIWRYFVVMIQTPAEFDAFFNAGLADQQAGRRGVFHITDKTSGESAGSMSIGSLAEADGRLEIGWSWLGTQFQGRGVNRWAKYLLMEHAFERMGAHRVEF
;
A
#
# COMPACT_ATOMS: atom_id res chain seq x y z
N MET A 1 16.98 -24.56 9.64
CA MET A 1 16.71 -23.88 8.38
C MET A 1 16.06 -22.54 8.64
N SER A 2 16.62 -21.53 8.06
CA SER A 2 16.08 -20.18 8.22
C SER A 2 14.93 -19.97 7.25
N THR A 3 13.81 -19.50 7.76
CA THR A 3 12.72 -19.01 6.90
C THR A 3 12.79 -17.50 6.85
N ALA A 4 12.42 -16.93 5.72
CA ALA A 4 12.32 -15.50 5.60
C ALA A 4 11.26 -15.00 6.58
N GLY A 5 11.59 -13.98 7.35
CA GLY A 5 10.62 -13.31 8.20
C GLY A 5 9.68 -12.43 7.38
N TRP A 6 8.65 -11.92 8.03
CA TRP A 6 7.67 -11.07 7.38
C TRP A 6 8.27 -9.85 6.65
N PRO A 7 9.29 -9.16 7.20
CA PRO A 7 9.86 -8.02 6.46
C PRO A 7 10.35 -8.36 5.06
N ALA A 8 10.95 -9.54 4.88
CA ALA A 8 11.42 -9.97 3.56
C ALA A 8 10.27 -10.25 2.60
N LEU A 9 9.12 -10.71 3.12
CA LEU A 9 7.96 -11.02 2.30
C LEU A 9 7.17 -9.77 1.88
N LEU A 10 7.41 -8.64 2.53
CA LEU A 10 6.77 -7.37 2.16
C LEU A 10 7.28 -6.82 0.83
N ALA A 11 8.48 -7.21 0.39
CA ALA A 11 9.07 -6.72 -0.85
C ALA A 11 8.66 -7.61 -2.05
N THR A 12 7.37 -7.87 -2.19
CA THR A 12 6.83 -8.77 -3.21
C THR A 12 5.87 -8.03 -4.13
N ARG A 13 6.07 -8.18 -5.45
CA ARG A 13 5.11 -7.68 -6.43
C ARG A 13 3.93 -8.63 -6.50
N LEU A 14 2.72 -8.08 -6.44
CA LEU A 14 1.48 -8.83 -6.51
C LEU A 14 0.65 -8.35 -7.69
N GLU A 15 -0.04 -9.26 -8.34
CA GLU A 15 -0.76 -8.93 -9.56
C GLU A 15 -1.94 -9.86 -9.78
N ASN A 16 -3.04 -9.31 -10.27
CA ASN A 16 -4.12 -10.09 -10.87
C ASN A 16 -4.50 -9.44 -12.20
N GLU A 17 -5.65 -9.79 -12.77
CA GLU A 17 -6.06 -9.22 -14.05
C GLU A 17 -6.49 -7.74 -13.96
N TYR A 18 -6.71 -7.22 -12.75
CA TYR A 18 -7.26 -5.88 -12.55
C TYR A 18 -6.25 -4.86 -12.05
N VAL A 19 -5.33 -5.27 -11.17
CA VAL A 19 -4.39 -4.37 -10.54
C VAL A 19 -3.00 -4.99 -10.41
N VAL A 20 -1.99 -4.11 -10.34
CA VAL A 20 -0.63 -4.47 -9.96
C VAL A 20 -0.27 -3.71 -8.71
N LEU A 21 0.24 -4.43 -7.72
CA LEU A 21 0.79 -3.86 -6.50
C LEU A 21 2.28 -4.16 -6.48
N ARG A 22 3.10 -3.13 -6.36
CA ARG A 22 4.55 -3.35 -6.19
C ARG A 22 5.08 -2.44 -5.09
N PRO A 23 6.15 -2.85 -4.40
CA PRO A 23 6.77 -2.00 -3.39
C PRO A 23 7.12 -0.64 -3.99
N ILE A 24 6.87 0.42 -3.23
CA ILE A 24 7.20 1.77 -3.69
C ILE A 24 8.70 1.96 -3.84
N THR A 25 9.07 2.82 -4.77
CA THR A 25 10.44 3.29 -4.98
C THR A 25 10.43 4.82 -5.01
N PRO A 26 11.59 5.46 -4.89
CA PRO A 26 11.63 6.92 -5.02
C PRO A 26 11.04 7.46 -6.31
N ASP A 27 11.05 6.67 -7.38
CA ASP A 27 10.49 7.09 -8.67
C ASP A 27 8.97 7.21 -8.64
N ASP A 28 8.30 6.66 -7.63
CA ASP A 28 6.85 6.75 -7.48
C ASP A 28 6.39 8.07 -6.88
N ARG A 29 7.31 8.89 -6.38
CA ARG A 29 6.99 10.15 -5.70
C ARG A 29 6.14 11.07 -6.58
N ASP A 30 6.60 11.36 -7.77
CA ASP A 30 5.93 12.33 -8.64
C ASP A 30 4.56 11.85 -9.12
N PRO A 31 4.41 10.62 -9.64
CA PRO A 31 3.09 10.14 -10.03
C PRO A 31 2.09 10.09 -8.88
N LEU A 32 2.52 9.65 -7.70
CA LEU A 32 1.64 9.55 -6.54
C LEU A 32 1.30 10.93 -5.97
N ARG A 33 2.28 11.85 -5.95
CA ARG A 33 2.03 13.22 -5.48
C ARG A 33 0.99 13.93 -6.34
N ALA A 34 1.06 13.73 -7.65
CA ALA A 34 0.10 14.34 -8.56
C ALA A 34 -1.34 13.92 -8.23
N ILE A 35 -1.53 12.69 -7.81
CA ILE A 35 -2.85 12.18 -7.40
C ILE A 35 -3.21 12.69 -6.01
N ALA A 36 -2.27 12.63 -5.07
CA ALA A 36 -2.51 12.86 -3.65
C ALA A 36 -2.89 14.31 -3.31
N LEU A 37 -2.61 15.25 -4.17
CA LEU A 37 -2.93 16.67 -3.91
C LEU A 37 -4.40 17.02 -4.18
N ASP A 38 -5.22 16.08 -4.61
CA ASP A 38 -6.66 16.28 -4.73
C ASP A 38 -7.30 16.23 -3.33
N PRO A 39 -7.90 17.34 -2.84
CA PRO A 39 -8.47 17.37 -1.49
C PRO A 39 -9.58 16.35 -1.27
N ALA A 40 -10.29 15.95 -2.31
CA ALA A 40 -11.39 15.00 -2.20
C ALA A 40 -10.94 13.63 -1.71
N ILE A 41 -9.67 13.25 -1.94
CA ILE A 41 -9.11 11.99 -1.49
C ILE A 41 -9.14 11.89 0.03
N TRP A 42 -8.86 13.00 0.73
CA TRP A 42 -8.62 13.01 2.17
C TRP A 42 -9.83 13.40 3.00
N ARG A 43 -11.00 13.54 2.36
CA ARG A 43 -12.22 14.02 3.02
C ARG A 43 -12.57 13.26 4.31
N TYR A 44 -12.34 11.95 4.33
CA TYR A 44 -12.69 11.10 5.46
C TYR A 44 -11.48 10.55 6.20
N PHE A 45 -10.31 11.11 5.96
CA PHE A 45 -9.08 10.67 6.61
C PHE A 45 -8.73 11.57 7.78
N VAL A 46 -8.07 10.98 8.79
CA VAL A 46 -7.53 11.74 9.91
C VAL A 46 -6.37 12.64 9.45
N VAL A 47 -5.55 12.13 8.53
CA VAL A 47 -4.45 12.90 7.94
C VAL A 47 -4.93 13.52 6.64
N MET A 48 -4.63 14.80 6.46
CA MET A 48 -4.97 15.53 5.25
C MET A 48 -3.70 16.05 4.60
N ILE A 49 -3.47 15.65 3.36
CA ILE A 49 -2.33 16.11 2.58
C ILE A 49 -2.80 17.24 1.66
N GLN A 50 -2.27 18.43 1.86
CA GLN A 50 -2.70 19.62 1.13
C GLN A 50 -1.58 20.24 0.30
N THR A 51 -0.31 19.97 0.63
CA THR A 51 0.84 20.60 -0.04
C THR A 51 1.83 19.52 -0.50
N PRO A 52 2.65 19.85 -1.52
CA PRO A 52 3.72 18.95 -1.93
C PRO A 52 4.67 18.55 -0.80
N ALA A 53 4.98 19.51 0.11
CA ALA A 53 5.86 19.22 1.24
C ALA A 53 5.24 18.21 2.21
N GLU A 54 3.94 18.32 2.46
CA GLU A 54 3.23 17.37 3.29
C GLU A 54 3.22 15.97 2.66
N PHE A 55 3.01 15.90 1.36
CA PHE A 55 3.09 14.63 0.65
C PHE A 55 4.49 14.05 0.73
N ASP A 56 5.51 14.86 0.52
CA ASP A 56 6.90 14.39 0.56
C ASP A 56 7.25 13.80 1.92
N ALA A 57 6.80 14.44 3.01
CA ALA A 57 7.01 13.91 4.36
C ALA A 57 6.30 12.56 4.54
N PHE A 58 5.07 12.45 4.07
CA PHE A 58 4.27 11.24 4.11
C PHE A 58 4.95 10.10 3.30
N PHE A 59 5.39 10.42 2.10
CA PHE A 59 6.04 9.47 1.21
C PHE A 59 7.39 9.00 1.75
N ASN A 60 8.19 9.93 2.26
CA ASN A 60 9.50 9.61 2.86
C ASN A 60 9.34 8.72 4.08
N ALA A 61 8.31 8.95 4.90
CA ALA A 61 8.03 8.09 6.05
C ALA A 61 7.71 6.66 5.59
N GLY A 62 6.94 6.52 4.51
CA GLY A 62 6.64 5.22 3.92
C GLY A 62 7.89 4.50 3.41
N LEU A 63 8.78 5.21 2.71
CA LEU A 63 10.04 4.64 2.26
C LEU A 63 10.92 4.19 3.43
N ALA A 64 11.00 5.01 4.48
CA ALA A 64 11.80 4.69 5.66
C ALA A 64 11.25 3.46 6.38
N ASP A 65 9.93 3.36 6.54
CA ASP A 65 9.28 2.20 7.14
C ASP A 65 9.54 0.93 6.32
N GLN A 66 9.48 1.05 5.00
CA GLN A 66 9.72 -0.09 4.11
C GLN A 66 11.16 -0.56 4.20
N GLN A 67 12.12 0.36 4.20
CA GLN A 67 13.53 0.02 4.33
C GLN A 67 13.85 -0.64 5.67
N ALA A 68 13.16 -0.21 6.72
CA ALA A 68 13.36 -0.77 8.06
C ALA A 68 12.57 -2.06 8.31
N GLY A 69 11.74 -2.49 7.34
CA GLY A 69 10.95 -3.70 7.49
C GLY A 69 9.76 -3.55 8.43
N ARG A 70 9.35 -2.31 8.74
CA ARG A 70 8.21 -2.05 9.60
C ARG A 70 6.88 -2.08 8.85
N ARG A 71 6.92 -1.76 7.56
CA ARG A 71 5.72 -1.65 6.75
C ARG A 71 6.09 -1.91 5.28
N GLY A 72 5.25 -2.65 4.57
CA GLY A 72 5.34 -2.74 3.13
C GLY A 72 4.38 -1.75 2.51
N VAL A 73 4.88 -0.81 1.75
CA VAL A 73 4.07 0.21 1.07
C VAL A 73 4.01 -0.12 -0.40
N PHE A 74 2.81 -0.27 -0.92
CA PHE A 74 2.60 -0.70 -2.30
C PHE A 74 2.05 0.42 -3.16
N HIS A 75 2.65 0.58 -4.33
CA HIS A 75 2.10 1.39 -5.40
C HIS A 75 1.04 0.55 -6.11
N ILE A 76 -0.13 1.12 -6.34
CA ILE A 76 -1.22 0.44 -7.04
C ILE A 76 -1.32 0.99 -8.45
N THR A 77 -1.25 0.10 -9.44
CA THR A 77 -1.53 0.43 -10.85
C THR A 77 -2.86 -0.18 -11.24
N ASP A 78 -3.71 0.60 -11.87
CA ASP A 78 -4.93 0.10 -12.51
C ASP A 78 -4.56 -0.47 -13.87
N LYS A 79 -4.78 -1.77 -14.07
CA LYS A 79 -4.37 -2.43 -15.32
C LYS A 79 -5.23 -2.03 -16.51
N THR A 80 -6.46 -1.62 -16.27
CA THR A 80 -7.35 -1.20 -17.37
C THR A 80 -6.83 0.05 -18.06
N SER A 81 -6.35 1.03 -17.27
CA SER A 81 -5.85 2.29 -17.83
C SER A 81 -4.32 2.35 -17.90
N GLY A 82 -3.62 1.51 -17.15
CA GLY A 82 -2.17 1.57 -17.00
C GLY A 82 -1.71 2.70 -16.09
N GLU A 83 -2.62 3.39 -15.42
CA GLU A 83 -2.31 4.56 -14.61
C GLU A 83 -2.06 4.20 -13.15
N SER A 84 -1.25 5.06 -12.48
CA SER A 84 -1.09 5.01 -11.04
C SER A 84 -2.43 5.33 -10.37
N ALA A 85 -2.89 4.46 -9.48
CA ALA A 85 -4.19 4.63 -8.84
C ALA A 85 -4.07 5.14 -7.39
N GLY A 86 -2.99 4.82 -6.71
CA GLY A 86 -2.80 5.19 -5.32
C GLY A 86 -1.86 4.25 -4.59
N SER A 87 -2.12 4.06 -3.30
CA SER A 87 -1.23 3.26 -2.44
C SER A 87 -2.01 2.54 -1.34
N MET A 88 -1.45 1.42 -0.88
CA MET A 88 -1.96 0.63 0.22
C MET A 88 -0.78 -0.06 0.90
N SER A 89 -0.90 -0.35 2.18
CA SER A 89 0.22 -0.92 2.95
C SER A 89 -0.17 -2.12 3.77
N ILE A 90 0.83 -2.95 4.07
CA ILE A 90 0.79 -3.93 5.14
C ILE A 90 1.72 -3.42 6.24
N GLY A 91 1.21 -3.31 7.46
CA GLY A 91 2.00 -2.81 8.58
C GLY A 91 1.50 -3.35 9.90
N SER A 92 1.87 -2.65 10.97
CA SER A 92 1.54 -3.05 12.34
C SER A 92 1.87 -4.53 12.58
N LEU A 93 3.08 -4.93 12.17
CA LEU A 93 3.49 -6.32 12.16
C LEU A 93 3.69 -6.87 13.57
N ALA A 94 2.96 -7.92 13.91
CA ALA A 94 3.15 -8.68 15.14
C ALA A 94 3.34 -10.15 14.74
N GLU A 95 4.48 -10.44 14.16
CA GLU A 95 4.78 -11.74 13.54
C GLU A 95 4.65 -12.89 14.53
N ALA A 96 5.14 -12.71 15.74
CA ALA A 96 5.04 -13.75 16.78
C ALA A 96 3.59 -14.11 17.10
N ASP A 97 2.67 -13.16 16.93
CA ASP A 97 1.25 -13.36 17.19
C ASP A 97 0.47 -13.71 15.92
N GLY A 98 1.14 -13.72 14.77
CA GLY A 98 0.50 -13.99 13.49
C GLY A 98 -0.46 -12.89 13.06
N ARG A 99 -0.23 -11.64 13.48
CA ARG A 99 -1.16 -10.52 13.27
C ARG A 99 -0.50 -9.40 12.48
N LEU A 100 -1.24 -8.83 11.54
CA LEU A 100 -0.81 -7.64 10.79
C LEU A 100 -2.03 -6.78 10.45
N GLU A 101 -1.77 -5.60 9.91
CA GLU A 101 -2.81 -4.68 9.48
C GLU A 101 -2.61 -4.33 8.00
N ILE A 102 -3.71 -4.31 7.24
CA ILE A 102 -3.76 -3.78 5.89
C ILE A 102 -4.47 -2.42 5.99
N GLY A 103 -3.82 -1.38 5.54
CA GLY A 103 -4.36 -0.04 5.68
C GLY A 103 -3.54 0.99 4.94
N TRP A 104 -3.59 2.23 5.43
CA TRP A 104 -2.95 3.37 4.79
C TRP A 104 -3.37 3.49 3.32
N SER A 105 -4.64 3.14 3.04
CA SER A 105 -5.18 3.06 1.68
C SER A 105 -5.67 4.41 1.22
N TRP A 106 -5.23 4.84 0.05
CA TRP A 106 -5.82 6.00 -0.60
C TRP A 106 -5.74 5.81 -2.11
N LEU A 107 -6.75 6.32 -2.80
CA LEU A 107 -6.88 6.20 -4.26
C LEU A 107 -7.29 7.53 -4.86
N GLY A 108 -6.81 7.78 -6.09
CA GLY A 108 -7.31 8.87 -6.88
C GLY A 108 -8.83 8.76 -7.04
N THR A 109 -9.53 9.91 -7.07
CA THR A 109 -10.99 9.94 -7.10
C THR A 109 -11.55 9.20 -8.31
N GLN A 110 -10.85 9.23 -9.44
CA GLN A 110 -11.27 8.53 -10.66
C GLN A 110 -11.24 7.01 -10.52
N PHE A 111 -10.53 6.48 -9.53
CA PHE A 111 -10.43 5.04 -9.29
C PHE A 111 -11.35 4.56 -8.17
N GLN A 112 -11.99 5.46 -7.46
CA GLN A 112 -12.91 5.10 -6.39
C GLN A 112 -14.20 4.54 -6.99
N GLY A 113 -14.75 3.50 -6.37
CA GLY A 113 -15.96 2.85 -6.83
C GLY A 113 -15.79 1.95 -8.04
N ARG A 114 -14.59 1.69 -8.51
CA ARG A 114 -14.30 0.85 -9.69
C ARG A 114 -13.73 -0.53 -9.34
N GLY A 115 -13.71 -0.88 -8.07
CA GLY A 115 -13.19 -2.18 -7.63
C GLY A 115 -11.69 -2.21 -7.40
N VAL A 116 -10.94 -1.15 -7.71
CA VAL A 116 -9.49 -1.11 -7.51
C VAL A 116 -9.13 -1.37 -6.05
N ASN A 117 -9.81 -0.70 -5.12
CA ASN A 117 -9.58 -0.89 -3.69
C ASN A 117 -9.83 -2.33 -3.27
N ARG A 118 -10.92 -2.92 -3.73
CA ARG A 118 -11.29 -4.29 -3.40
C ARG A 118 -10.25 -5.29 -3.91
N TRP A 119 -9.82 -5.15 -5.14
CA TRP A 119 -8.83 -6.07 -5.72
C TRP A 119 -7.46 -5.90 -5.10
N ALA A 120 -7.07 -4.67 -4.77
CA ALA A 120 -5.82 -4.42 -4.06
C ALA A 120 -5.84 -5.07 -2.67
N LYS A 121 -6.92 -4.87 -1.92
CA LYS A 121 -7.10 -5.52 -0.60
C LYS A 121 -7.09 -7.03 -0.71
N TYR A 122 -7.76 -7.56 -1.72
CA TYR A 122 -7.78 -9.01 -1.94
C TYR A 122 -6.35 -9.56 -2.12
N LEU A 123 -5.55 -8.92 -2.96
CA LEU A 123 -4.17 -9.36 -3.18
C LEU A 123 -3.34 -9.30 -1.91
N LEU A 124 -3.50 -8.24 -1.12
CA LEU A 124 -2.75 -8.14 0.14
C LEU A 124 -3.23 -9.16 1.16
N MET A 125 -4.54 -9.42 1.24
CA MET A 125 -5.08 -10.46 2.13
C MET A 125 -4.58 -11.84 1.72
N GLU A 126 -4.61 -12.15 0.44
CA GLU A 126 -4.12 -13.42 -0.07
C GLU A 126 -2.65 -13.61 0.27
N HIS A 127 -1.84 -12.58 0.05
CA HIS A 127 -0.43 -12.59 0.40
C HIS A 127 -0.21 -12.79 1.90
N ALA A 128 -0.98 -12.06 2.73
CA ALA A 128 -0.87 -12.13 4.18
C ALA A 128 -1.20 -13.53 4.70
N PHE A 129 -2.31 -14.12 4.25
CA PHE A 129 -2.72 -15.42 4.76
C PHE A 129 -1.93 -16.57 4.14
N GLU A 130 -1.68 -16.54 2.85
CA GLU A 130 -1.10 -17.70 2.14
C GLU A 130 0.42 -17.68 2.09
N ARG A 131 1.04 -16.50 1.96
CA ARG A 131 2.49 -16.39 1.85
C ARG A 131 3.14 -16.04 3.18
N MET A 132 2.56 -15.10 3.92
CA MET A 132 3.12 -14.68 5.21
C MET A 132 2.66 -15.58 6.36
N GLY A 133 1.57 -16.33 6.18
CA GLY A 133 1.06 -17.22 7.21
C GLY A 133 0.38 -16.51 8.37
N ALA A 134 -0.18 -15.33 8.11
CA ALA A 134 -0.90 -14.58 9.14
C ALA A 134 -2.14 -15.36 9.60
N HIS A 135 -2.45 -15.24 10.89
CA HIS A 135 -3.66 -15.81 11.49
C HIS A 135 -4.77 -14.75 11.58
N ARG A 136 -4.40 -13.49 11.63
CA ARG A 136 -5.34 -12.39 11.80
C ARG A 136 -4.88 -11.18 10.98
N VAL A 137 -5.81 -10.62 10.22
CA VAL A 137 -5.60 -9.40 9.46
C VAL A 137 -6.57 -8.34 9.97
N GLU A 138 -6.04 -7.18 10.35
CA GLU A 138 -6.84 -6.03 10.78
C GLU A 138 -6.88 -4.98 9.67
N PHE A 139 -7.92 -4.17 9.70
CA PHE A 139 -8.10 -3.10 8.72
C PHE A 139 -8.28 -1.74 9.41
#